data_2dbb398e68db721fe3cc2d76f5d97c12
#
_entry.id   2dbb398e68db721fe3cc2d76f5d97c12
#
_cell.length_a   1.000
_cell.length_b   1.000
_cell.length_c   1.000
_cell.angle_alpha   90.00
_cell.angle_beta   90.00
_cell.angle_gamma   90.00
#
_symmetry.space_group_name_H-M   'P 1'
#
loop_
_entity.id
_entity.type
_entity.pdbx_description
1 polymer ?
#
loop_
_entity_poly.entity_id
_entity_poly.type
_entity_poly.pdbx_seq_one_letter_code
_entity_poly.pdbx_strand_id
1 'polypeptide(L)'
;MGSSSKLEKLAYEDRISNLPDPILTHILSFLPTKSAVGTTVLSKRWKSPFMSLPNLDFNDSVSIYRDMFGWDSRQKVSFMNFVDRILMLRGNDLNLERFSLNCVGNYHLTRVDEWIRIVVGHNVKEINLTLNFREVYKLVEDVYMCTSIEVFRLKWKILVDVPENVSFFSLKFLQFTGVKFASYESVEKLLRCCPVLEDLVIENCKWLSGCCLSVCGSALKNFSLDSYSYLDTDVELTILIDTPALETLDIRELTSEGIFIKENLFSITTASIDVAQKVERSVPSSVYGDSVFGLLKKISHVKYLTLCQSTLGALSYASDFSFPTFHDLNQLELIVDAWSGWTLLPSILGSAPNLETLVFPQFSSQSQFFRFSWSPPDRVPDCLSSKLKSIEIKNFQGINDEFSLVKYLLKHGRVLEMMSIDCSLLADDAKIQKKLYKFRRASSTCKLFL
;
A
#
# COMPACT_ATOMS: atom_id res chain seq x y z
N MET A 1 -70.54 -38.48 2.57
CA MET A 1 -69.92 -37.58 1.57
C MET A 1 -68.74 -36.90 2.23
N GLY A 2 -67.56 -37.45 2.05
CA GLY A 2 -66.33 -36.91 2.60
C GLY A 2 -65.40 -36.60 1.45
N SER A 3 -65.24 -35.33 1.13
CA SER A 3 -64.27 -34.83 0.16
C SER A 3 -62.90 -34.82 0.80
N SER A 4 -62.06 -35.77 0.46
CA SER A 4 -60.65 -35.75 0.80
C SER A 4 -59.93 -34.85 -0.20
N SER A 5 -59.58 -33.63 0.21
CA SER A 5 -58.72 -32.74 -0.59
C SER A 5 -57.32 -33.29 -0.59
N LYS A 6 -56.91 -33.92 -1.69
CA LYS A 6 -55.52 -34.18 -2.00
C LYS A 6 -54.79 -32.85 -2.15
N LEU A 7 -54.03 -32.45 -1.14
CA LEU A 7 -52.97 -31.46 -1.29
C LEU A 7 -51.92 -32.08 -2.21
N GLU A 8 -51.90 -31.69 -3.49
CA GLU A 8 -50.82 -31.94 -4.41
C GLU A 8 -49.58 -31.25 -3.80
N LYS A 9 -48.63 -32.06 -3.27
CA LYS A 9 -47.27 -31.61 -3.01
C LYS A 9 -46.67 -31.24 -4.37
N LEU A 10 -46.65 -29.93 -4.67
CA LEU A 10 -45.75 -29.40 -5.70
C LEU A 10 -44.35 -29.84 -5.30
N ALA A 11 -43.83 -30.90 -5.93
CA ALA A 11 -42.46 -31.29 -5.85
C ALA A 11 -41.65 -30.14 -6.51
N TYR A 12 -41.08 -29.26 -5.68
CA TYR A 12 -40.14 -28.28 -6.18
C TYR A 12 -38.93 -29.08 -6.71
N GLU A 13 -38.81 -29.06 -8.03
CA GLU A 13 -37.67 -29.68 -8.72
C GLU A 13 -36.41 -28.98 -8.30
N ASP A 14 -35.40 -29.73 -7.78
CA ASP A 14 -34.12 -29.21 -7.37
C ASP A 14 -33.28 -28.87 -8.64
N ARG A 15 -33.60 -27.73 -9.23
CA ARG A 15 -32.98 -27.26 -10.47
C ARG A 15 -31.49 -26.94 -10.30
N ILE A 16 -31.07 -26.54 -9.11
CA ILE A 16 -29.68 -26.18 -8.86
C ILE A 16 -28.80 -27.44 -8.83
N SER A 17 -29.20 -28.47 -8.09
CA SER A 17 -28.42 -29.73 -8.04
C SER A 17 -28.37 -30.47 -9.39
N ASN A 18 -29.24 -30.12 -10.34
CA ASN A 18 -29.21 -30.67 -11.68
C ASN A 18 -28.23 -29.97 -12.63
N LEU A 19 -27.58 -28.89 -12.22
CA LEU A 19 -26.55 -28.22 -13.01
C LEU A 19 -25.28 -29.10 -13.17
N PRO A 20 -24.55 -28.95 -14.28
CA PRO A 20 -23.24 -29.62 -14.47
C PRO A 20 -22.23 -29.26 -13.40
N ASP A 21 -21.32 -30.19 -13.05
CA ASP A 21 -20.28 -30.00 -12.02
C ASP A 21 -19.46 -28.72 -12.19
N PRO A 22 -19.00 -28.32 -13.40
CA PRO A 22 -18.26 -27.08 -13.58
C PRO A 22 -19.04 -25.84 -13.13
N ILE A 23 -20.37 -25.80 -13.39
CA ILE A 23 -21.22 -24.68 -12.98
C ILE A 23 -21.41 -24.69 -11.46
N LEU A 24 -21.64 -25.86 -10.84
CA LEU A 24 -21.74 -25.98 -9.41
C LEU A 24 -20.42 -25.58 -8.71
N THR A 25 -19.27 -26.01 -9.24
CA THR A 25 -17.94 -25.59 -8.75
C THR A 25 -17.76 -24.09 -8.86
N HIS A 26 -18.17 -23.49 -9.97
CA HIS A 26 -18.13 -22.04 -10.17
C HIS A 26 -19.02 -21.28 -9.17
N ILE A 27 -20.23 -21.76 -8.94
CA ILE A 27 -21.14 -21.17 -7.93
C ILE A 27 -20.49 -21.26 -6.53
N LEU A 28 -19.93 -22.42 -6.17
CA LEU A 28 -19.27 -22.63 -4.88
C LEU A 28 -18.01 -21.76 -4.71
N SER A 29 -17.32 -21.43 -5.80
CA SER A 29 -16.09 -20.60 -5.73
C SER A 29 -16.32 -19.17 -5.26
N PHE A 30 -17.55 -18.68 -5.29
CA PHE A 30 -17.96 -17.39 -4.71
C PHE A 30 -18.22 -17.44 -3.20
N LEU A 31 -18.27 -18.63 -2.61
CA LEU A 31 -18.51 -18.79 -1.19
C LEU A 31 -17.20 -18.96 -0.40
N PRO A 32 -17.13 -18.43 0.84
CA PRO A 32 -16.07 -18.83 1.76
C PRO A 32 -16.03 -20.35 1.91
N THR A 33 -14.84 -20.95 2.03
CA THR A 33 -14.65 -22.41 2.07
C THR A 33 -15.57 -23.10 3.08
N LYS A 34 -15.74 -22.51 4.28
CA LYS A 34 -16.63 -23.04 5.31
C LYS A 34 -18.10 -23.11 4.85
N SER A 35 -18.57 -22.09 4.13
CA SER A 35 -19.94 -22.06 3.59
C SER A 35 -20.10 -23.05 2.45
N ALA A 36 -19.10 -23.15 1.56
CA ALA A 36 -19.08 -24.12 0.46
C ALA A 36 -19.13 -25.57 1.01
N VAL A 37 -18.39 -25.89 2.07
CA VAL A 37 -18.49 -27.17 2.77
C VAL A 37 -19.90 -27.39 3.31
N GLY A 38 -20.51 -26.36 3.91
CA GLY A 38 -21.87 -26.42 4.45
C GLY A 38 -22.90 -26.87 3.42
N THR A 39 -22.73 -26.54 2.13
CA THR A 39 -23.64 -26.99 1.06
C THR A 39 -23.63 -28.50 0.84
N THR A 40 -22.55 -29.20 1.19
CA THR A 40 -22.46 -30.67 1.07
C THR A 40 -23.47 -31.41 1.94
N VAL A 41 -24.05 -30.74 2.97
CA VAL A 41 -25.13 -31.28 3.80
C VAL A 41 -26.47 -31.28 3.05
N LEU A 42 -26.66 -30.38 2.09
CA LEU A 42 -27.91 -30.24 1.32
C LEU A 42 -28.14 -31.45 0.40
N SER A 43 -27.08 -31.93 -0.27
CA SER A 43 -27.14 -33.08 -1.14
C SER A 43 -25.77 -33.70 -1.34
N LYS A 44 -25.69 -35.02 -1.49
CA LYS A 44 -24.47 -35.75 -1.87
C LYS A 44 -23.88 -35.26 -3.19
N ARG A 45 -24.70 -34.67 -4.05
CA ARG A 45 -24.32 -34.12 -5.34
C ARG A 45 -23.32 -32.99 -5.24
N TRP A 46 -23.37 -32.19 -4.14
CA TRP A 46 -22.48 -31.06 -3.91
C TRP A 46 -21.07 -31.41 -3.43
N LYS A 47 -20.84 -32.69 -3.10
CA LYS A 47 -19.54 -33.14 -2.57
C LYS A 47 -18.45 -33.09 -3.62
N SER A 48 -18.71 -33.57 -4.84
CA SER A 48 -17.72 -33.58 -5.93
C SER A 48 -17.34 -32.16 -6.39
N PRO A 49 -18.28 -31.26 -6.71
CA PRO A 49 -17.96 -29.85 -7.02
C PRO A 49 -17.19 -29.13 -5.93
N PHE A 50 -17.52 -29.38 -4.64
CA PHE A 50 -16.77 -28.80 -3.53
C PHE A 50 -15.31 -29.27 -3.51
N MET A 51 -15.04 -30.55 -3.70
CA MET A 51 -13.67 -31.10 -3.70
C MET A 51 -12.82 -30.53 -4.85
N SER A 52 -13.44 -30.07 -5.92
CA SER A 52 -12.80 -29.49 -7.11
C SER A 52 -12.65 -27.96 -7.03
N LEU A 53 -12.94 -27.34 -5.87
CA LEU A 53 -12.81 -25.88 -5.73
C LEU A 53 -11.39 -25.41 -6.02
N PRO A 54 -11.19 -24.43 -6.89
CA PRO A 54 -9.87 -23.90 -7.20
C PRO A 54 -9.32 -23.00 -6.10
N ASN A 55 -10.20 -22.45 -5.25
CA ASN A 55 -9.85 -21.49 -4.20
C ASN A 55 -10.20 -22.05 -2.83
N LEU A 56 -9.22 -22.02 -1.92
CA LEU A 56 -9.42 -22.38 -0.52
C LEU A 56 -9.09 -21.19 0.38
N ASP A 57 -10.07 -20.78 1.17
CA ASP A 57 -9.94 -19.69 2.13
C ASP A 57 -10.30 -20.18 3.53
N PHE A 58 -9.30 -20.21 4.41
CA PHE A 58 -9.40 -20.63 5.80
C PHE A 58 -9.14 -19.45 6.72
N ASN A 59 -10.17 -19.01 7.44
CA ASN A 59 -10.11 -17.84 8.29
C ASN A 59 -10.62 -18.15 9.70
N ASP A 60 -9.73 -18.01 10.68
CA ASP A 60 -10.04 -18.16 12.11
C ASP A 60 -10.06 -16.80 12.86
N SER A 61 -10.11 -15.68 12.13
CA SER A 61 -10.09 -14.33 12.73
C SER A 61 -11.26 -14.04 13.69
N VAL A 62 -12.36 -14.79 13.59
CA VAL A 62 -13.50 -14.70 14.51
C VAL A 62 -13.10 -15.05 15.96
N SER A 63 -12.00 -15.79 16.14
CA SER A 63 -11.43 -16.13 17.46
C SER A 63 -10.66 -14.98 18.13
N ILE A 64 -10.27 -13.93 17.42
CA ILE A 64 -9.44 -12.83 17.96
C ILE A 64 -10.09 -12.19 19.20
N TYR A 65 -11.38 -11.88 19.11
CA TYR A 65 -12.11 -11.24 20.22
C TYR A 65 -12.30 -12.20 21.41
N ARG A 66 -12.28 -13.52 21.18
CA ARG A 66 -12.48 -14.54 22.22
C ARG A 66 -11.18 -14.95 22.90
N ASP A 67 -10.04 -14.90 22.20
CA ASP A 67 -8.72 -15.18 22.77
C ASP A 67 -8.24 -14.12 23.78
N MET A 68 -8.67 -12.87 23.62
CA MET A 68 -8.43 -11.81 24.61
C MET A 68 -9.11 -12.10 25.97
N PHE A 69 -10.13 -13.00 25.97
CA PHE A 69 -10.89 -13.40 27.17
C PHE A 69 -10.63 -14.85 27.61
N GLY A 70 -9.60 -15.51 27.05
CA GLY A 70 -9.16 -16.84 27.52
C GLY A 70 -10.03 -18.03 27.06
N TRP A 71 -10.76 -17.92 25.94
CA TRP A 71 -11.70 -18.92 25.49
C TRP A 71 -11.16 -19.81 24.34
N ASP A 72 -11.14 -21.06 24.59
CA ASP A 72 -11.41 -22.32 23.92
C ASP A 72 -10.36 -22.88 22.93
N SER A 73 -9.41 -23.63 23.51
CA SER A 73 -8.55 -24.60 22.78
C SER A 73 -9.34 -25.58 21.87
N ARG A 74 -10.61 -25.88 22.19
CA ARG A 74 -11.47 -26.81 21.42
C ARG A 74 -11.82 -26.24 20.03
N GLN A 75 -12.05 -24.92 19.90
CA GLN A 75 -12.38 -24.34 18.60
C GLN A 75 -11.17 -24.33 17.66
N LYS A 76 -9.96 -24.09 18.19
CA LYS A 76 -8.72 -24.17 17.41
C LYS A 76 -8.44 -25.58 16.92
N VAL A 77 -8.63 -26.59 17.78
CA VAL A 77 -8.53 -28.00 17.37
C VAL A 77 -9.58 -28.31 16.29
N SER A 78 -10.80 -27.81 16.42
CA SER A 78 -11.84 -27.98 15.41
C SER A 78 -11.46 -27.31 14.07
N PHE A 79 -10.91 -26.11 14.11
CA PHE A 79 -10.42 -25.42 12.90
C PHE A 79 -9.28 -26.18 12.24
N MET A 80 -8.27 -26.60 13.00
CA MET A 80 -7.15 -27.40 12.49
C MET A 80 -7.64 -28.69 11.83
N ASN A 81 -8.54 -29.43 12.49
CA ASN A 81 -9.11 -30.66 11.94
C ASN A 81 -9.96 -30.39 10.69
N PHE A 82 -10.61 -29.23 10.62
CA PHE A 82 -11.34 -28.80 9.42
C PHE A 82 -10.39 -28.58 8.25
N VAL A 83 -9.29 -27.84 8.44
CA VAL A 83 -8.29 -27.60 7.39
C VAL A 83 -7.67 -28.92 6.91
N ASP A 84 -7.22 -29.78 7.86
CA ASP A 84 -6.66 -31.10 7.52
C ASP A 84 -7.62 -31.90 6.64
N ARG A 85 -8.89 -31.99 7.09
CA ARG A 85 -9.87 -32.82 6.39
C ARG A 85 -10.12 -32.32 4.97
N ILE A 86 -10.15 -30.99 4.76
CA ILE A 86 -10.35 -30.41 3.43
C ILE A 86 -9.16 -30.69 2.53
N LEU A 87 -7.95 -30.47 3.02
CA LEU A 87 -6.72 -30.70 2.25
C LEU A 87 -6.53 -32.21 1.94
N MET A 88 -6.79 -33.10 2.90
CA MET A 88 -6.70 -34.57 2.69
C MET A 88 -7.77 -35.13 1.74
N LEU A 89 -8.95 -34.52 1.67
CA LEU A 89 -10.01 -34.93 0.76
C LEU A 89 -9.79 -34.52 -0.69
N ARG A 90 -8.86 -33.59 -0.92
CA ARG A 90 -8.53 -33.11 -2.26
C ARG A 90 -7.72 -34.17 -3.01
N GLY A 91 -8.12 -34.46 -4.24
CA GLY A 91 -7.34 -35.36 -5.11
C GLY A 91 -6.03 -34.73 -5.55
N ASN A 92 -4.97 -35.53 -5.65
CA ASN A 92 -3.61 -35.06 -5.99
C ASN A 92 -3.51 -34.40 -7.37
N ASP A 93 -4.43 -34.69 -8.28
CA ASP A 93 -4.42 -34.21 -9.67
C ASP A 93 -5.11 -32.84 -9.85
N LEU A 94 -5.65 -32.25 -8.78
CA LEU A 94 -6.38 -31.00 -8.85
C LEU A 94 -5.49 -29.80 -8.50
N ASN A 95 -5.22 -28.95 -9.48
CA ASN A 95 -4.50 -27.70 -9.26
C ASN A 95 -5.27 -26.76 -8.33
N LEU A 96 -4.54 -25.92 -7.61
CA LEU A 96 -5.08 -24.91 -6.74
C LEU A 96 -4.75 -23.53 -7.28
N GLU A 97 -5.78 -22.72 -7.58
CA GLU A 97 -5.55 -21.35 -8.02
C GLU A 97 -5.14 -20.48 -6.84
N ARG A 98 -5.87 -20.54 -5.72
CA ARG A 98 -5.62 -19.70 -4.54
C ARG A 98 -5.74 -20.45 -3.23
N PHE A 99 -4.76 -20.22 -2.36
CA PHE A 99 -4.78 -20.63 -0.95
C PHE A 99 -4.64 -19.43 -0.04
N SER A 100 -5.59 -19.23 0.85
CA SER A 100 -5.58 -18.19 1.87
C SER A 100 -5.74 -18.82 3.24
N LEU A 101 -4.80 -18.53 4.15
CA LEU A 101 -4.79 -19.01 5.52
C LEU A 101 -4.62 -17.84 6.48
N ASN A 102 -5.65 -17.57 7.28
CA ASN A 102 -5.62 -16.54 8.33
C ASN A 102 -5.79 -17.22 9.69
N CYS A 103 -4.70 -17.28 10.46
CA CYS A 103 -4.64 -17.91 11.78
C CYS A 103 -4.17 -16.92 12.84
N VAL A 104 -4.89 -16.86 13.96
CA VAL A 104 -4.55 -16.02 15.11
C VAL A 104 -4.47 -16.83 16.39
N GLY A 105 -3.38 -16.63 17.15
CA GLY A 105 -3.19 -17.28 18.44
C GLY A 105 -2.23 -18.47 18.40
N ASN A 106 -2.48 -19.51 19.23
CA ASN A 106 -1.59 -20.66 19.34
C ASN A 106 -2.06 -21.80 18.43
N TYR A 107 -1.24 -22.14 17.47
CA TYR A 107 -1.40 -23.28 16.59
C TYR A 107 -0.19 -24.22 16.68
N HIS A 108 -0.38 -25.48 16.31
CA HIS A 108 0.74 -26.42 16.12
C HIS A 108 1.41 -26.09 14.78
N LEU A 109 2.60 -25.49 14.85
CA LEU A 109 3.33 -25.00 13.66
C LEU A 109 3.59 -26.11 12.65
N THR A 110 3.86 -27.35 13.11
CA THR A 110 4.06 -28.53 12.25
C THR A 110 2.87 -28.82 11.34
N ARG A 111 1.62 -28.57 11.81
CA ARG A 111 0.43 -28.73 10.94
C ARG A 111 0.36 -27.66 9.87
N VAL A 112 0.75 -26.43 10.20
CA VAL A 112 0.84 -25.34 9.22
C VAL A 112 1.87 -25.68 8.15
N ASP A 113 3.00 -26.24 8.53
CA ASP A 113 4.02 -26.74 7.60
C ASP A 113 3.46 -27.79 6.64
N GLU A 114 2.72 -28.77 7.18
CA GLU A 114 2.08 -29.82 6.39
C GLU A 114 1.05 -29.25 5.40
N TRP A 115 0.22 -28.29 5.84
CA TRP A 115 -0.76 -27.64 4.95
C TRP A 115 -0.08 -26.92 3.79
N ILE A 116 0.99 -26.17 4.08
CA ILE A 116 1.72 -25.44 3.06
C ILE A 116 2.38 -26.40 2.07
N ARG A 117 3.00 -27.51 2.53
CA ARG A 117 3.58 -28.54 1.64
C ARG A 117 2.54 -29.17 0.73
N ILE A 118 1.36 -29.50 1.28
CA ILE A 118 0.25 -30.03 0.47
C ILE A 118 -0.14 -29.01 -0.61
N VAL A 119 -0.32 -27.75 -0.23
CA VAL A 119 -0.74 -26.67 -1.15
C VAL A 119 0.28 -26.43 -2.26
N VAL A 120 1.56 -26.41 -1.92
CA VAL A 120 2.66 -26.29 -2.89
C VAL A 120 2.65 -27.46 -3.88
N GLY A 121 2.37 -28.69 -3.41
CA GLY A 121 2.23 -29.87 -4.25
C GLY A 121 1.06 -29.81 -5.24
N HIS A 122 0.10 -28.92 -5.06
CA HIS A 122 -1.04 -28.71 -5.97
C HIS A 122 -0.85 -27.57 -7.00
N ASN A 123 0.38 -27.18 -7.31
CA ASN A 123 0.70 -26.13 -8.29
C ASN A 123 -0.06 -24.81 -8.05
N VAL A 124 -0.11 -24.37 -6.79
CA VAL A 124 -0.84 -23.18 -6.39
C VAL A 124 -0.26 -21.92 -7.06
N LYS A 125 -1.16 -21.01 -7.51
CA LYS A 125 -0.76 -19.76 -8.14
C LYS A 125 -0.73 -18.59 -7.16
N GLU A 126 -1.63 -18.57 -6.17
CA GLU A 126 -1.71 -17.52 -5.18
C GLU A 126 -1.68 -18.08 -3.77
N ILE A 127 -0.70 -17.64 -2.95
CA ILE A 127 -0.60 -17.97 -1.52
C ILE A 127 -0.71 -16.69 -0.71
N ASN A 128 -1.68 -16.68 0.22
CA ASN A 128 -1.88 -15.61 1.19
C ASN A 128 -1.80 -16.18 2.61
N LEU A 129 -0.73 -15.89 3.33
CA LEU A 129 -0.55 -16.31 4.72
C LEU A 129 -0.63 -15.12 5.66
N THR A 130 -1.61 -15.12 6.56
CA THR A 130 -1.75 -14.15 7.64
C THR A 130 -1.64 -14.90 8.97
N LEU A 131 -0.44 -14.91 9.55
CA LEU A 131 -0.12 -15.74 10.71
C LEU A 131 0.26 -14.85 11.90
N ASN A 132 -0.69 -14.65 12.81
CA ASN A 132 -0.45 -13.86 14.03
C ASN A 132 -0.34 -14.81 15.25
N PHE A 133 0.71 -15.60 15.29
CA PHE A 133 1.02 -16.55 16.37
C PHE A 133 1.70 -15.88 17.56
N ARG A 134 1.78 -16.56 18.71
CA ARG A 134 2.59 -16.10 19.84
C ARG A 134 4.08 -16.14 19.50
N GLU A 135 4.51 -17.21 18.86
CA GLU A 135 5.88 -17.41 18.38
C GLU A 135 6.01 -16.97 16.92
N VAL A 136 7.21 -16.63 16.52
CA VAL A 136 7.51 -16.30 15.13
C VAL A 136 7.56 -17.60 14.34
N TYR A 137 6.76 -17.68 13.28
CA TYR A 137 6.71 -18.84 12.40
C TYR A 137 7.79 -18.74 11.33
N LYS A 138 8.71 -19.72 11.29
CA LYS A 138 9.68 -19.81 10.19
C LYS A 138 8.99 -20.46 8.98
N LEU A 139 9.01 -19.77 7.85
CA LEU A 139 8.41 -20.26 6.60
C LEU A 139 9.15 -21.51 6.11
N VAL A 140 8.39 -22.53 5.70
CA VAL A 140 8.96 -23.79 5.19
C VAL A 140 9.67 -23.58 3.86
N GLU A 141 10.80 -24.27 3.66
CA GLU A 141 11.64 -24.10 2.47
C GLU A 141 10.95 -24.54 1.17
N ASP A 142 10.02 -25.51 1.26
CA ASP A 142 9.26 -26.02 0.11
C ASP A 142 8.55 -24.92 -0.69
N VAL A 143 8.11 -23.85 -0.03
CA VAL A 143 7.46 -22.72 -0.70
C VAL A 143 8.40 -22.03 -1.70
N TYR A 144 9.68 -21.89 -1.33
CA TYR A 144 10.66 -21.19 -2.17
C TYR A 144 11.01 -21.96 -3.46
N MET A 145 10.67 -23.26 -3.50
CA MET A 145 10.88 -24.14 -4.67
C MET A 145 9.64 -24.20 -5.58
N CYS A 146 8.55 -23.53 -5.23
CA CYS A 146 7.30 -23.58 -5.99
C CYS A 146 7.34 -22.68 -7.22
N THR A 147 7.44 -23.24 -8.39
CA THR A 147 7.56 -22.52 -9.66
C THR A 147 6.24 -21.92 -10.18
N SER A 148 5.09 -22.39 -9.64
CA SER A 148 3.76 -22.00 -10.11
C SER A 148 3.20 -20.73 -9.44
N ILE A 149 3.81 -20.27 -8.34
CA ILE A 149 3.32 -19.11 -7.59
C ILE A 149 3.48 -17.84 -8.43
N GLU A 150 2.37 -17.16 -8.68
CA GLU A 150 2.30 -15.87 -9.33
C GLU A 150 2.10 -14.72 -8.34
N VAL A 151 1.41 -14.99 -7.22
CA VAL A 151 1.09 -14.01 -6.17
C VAL A 151 1.42 -14.59 -4.81
N PHE A 152 2.29 -13.89 -4.05
CA PHE A 152 2.70 -14.32 -2.72
C PHE A 152 2.55 -13.19 -1.70
N ARG A 153 1.72 -13.42 -0.68
CA ARG A 153 1.49 -12.45 0.40
C ARG A 153 1.74 -13.09 1.76
N LEU A 154 2.64 -12.48 2.53
CA LEU A 154 3.00 -12.90 3.89
C LEU A 154 2.71 -11.76 4.86
N LYS A 155 1.93 -12.06 5.91
CA LYS A 155 1.54 -11.04 6.89
C LYS A 155 1.80 -11.50 8.34
N TRP A 156 2.33 -10.56 9.13
CA TRP A 156 2.55 -10.62 10.58
C TRP A 156 3.77 -11.46 10.99
N LYS A 157 3.64 -12.29 12.00
CA LYS A 157 4.76 -12.96 12.70
C LYS A 157 5.39 -14.12 11.92
N ILE A 158 5.80 -13.87 10.70
CA ILE A 158 6.50 -14.81 9.84
C ILE A 158 7.97 -14.41 9.75
N LEU A 159 8.87 -15.37 9.96
CA LEU A 159 10.30 -15.22 9.68
C LEU A 159 10.57 -15.66 8.25
N VAL A 160 11.04 -14.72 7.45
CA VAL A 160 11.48 -14.96 6.07
C VAL A 160 12.99 -15.24 6.11
N ASP A 161 13.32 -16.53 6.02
CA ASP A 161 14.69 -17.05 5.97
C ASP A 161 14.86 -17.69 4.59
N VAL A 162 15.50 -16.98 3.69
CA VAL A 162 15.59 -17.36 2.27
C VAL A 162 16.69 -18.38 2.06
N PRO A 163 16.39 -19.62 1.61
CA PRO A 163 17.37 -20.66 1.36
C PRO A 163 18.28 -20.35 0.15
N GLU A 164 19.30 -21.19 -0.06
CA GLU A 164 20.19 -21.03 -1.23
C GLU A 164 19.44 -21.25 -2.55
N ASN A 165 18.52 -22.20 -2.57
CA ASN A 165 17.76 -22.55 -3.75
C ASN A 165 16.37 -21.91 -3.69
N VAL A 166 16.07 -21.07 -4.66
CA VAL A 166 14.77 -20.40 -4.84
C VAL A 166 14.36 -20.47 -6.30
N SER A 167 13.09 -20.78 -6.58
CA SER A 167 12.57 -21.01 -7.93
C SER A 167 11.27 -20.25 -8.21
N PHE A 168 11.23 -18.96 -7.92
CA PHE A 168 10.05 -18.11 -8.15
C PHE A 168 9.98 -17.54 -9.58
N PHE A 169 10.04 -18.43 -10.58
CA PHE A 169 10.10 -18.01 -11.99
C PHE A 169 8.80 -17.38 -12.52
N SER A 170 7.67 -17.62 -11.86
CA SER A 170 6.35 -17.10 -12.27
C SER A 170 5.85 -15.97 -11.37
N LEU A 171 6.60 -15.59 -10.33
CA LEU A 171 6.14 -14.64 -9.32
C LEU A 171 6.08 -13.22 -9.88
N LYS A 172 4.86 -12.64 -9.90
CA LYS A 172 4.57 -11.30 -10.41
C LYS A 172 4.30 -10.30 -9.29
N PHE A 173 3.69 -10.76 -8.20
CA PHE A 173 3.31 -9.92 -7.07
C PHE A 173 3.85 -10.50 -5.76
N LEU A 174 4.61 -9.70 -5.01
CA LEU A 174 5.17 -10.06 -3.70
C LEU A 174 4.84 -9.01 -2.65
N GLN A 175 4.20 -9.45 -1.55
CA GLN A 175 3.87 -8.57 -0.43
C GLN A 175 4.33 -9.14 0.90
N PHE A 176 5.03 -8.30 1.65
CA PHE A 176 5.40 -8.54 3.04
C PHE A 176 4.74 -7.48 3.93
N THR A 177 4.00 -7.90 4.96
CA THR A 177 3.41 -6.98 5.94
C THR A 177 3.71 -7.46 7.36
N GLY A 178 4.49 -6.70 8.11
CA GLY A 178 4.82 -7.02 9.51
C GLY A 178 5.67 -8.28 9.70
N VAL A 179 6.34 -8.78 8.67
CA VAL A 179 7.22 -9.95 8.75
C VAL A 179 8.59 -9.58 9.33
N LYS A 180 9.35 -10.58 9.74
CA LYS A 180 10.74 -10.44 10.15
C LYS A 180 11.64 -11.12 9.12
N PHE A 181 12.71 -10.44 8.69
CA PHE A 181 13.74 -11.05 7.85
C PHE A 181 14.84 -11.67 8.70
N ALA A 182 15.31 -12.86 8.33
CA ALA A 182 16.36 -13.57 9.05
C ALA A 182 17.75 -12.93 8.86
N SER A 183 17.98 -12.33 7.68
CA SER A 183 19.17 -11.57 7.37
C SER A 183 18.85 -10.37 6.49
N TYR A 184 19.75 -9.40 6.41
CA TYR A 184 19.61 -8.24 5.52
C TYR A 184 19.69 -8.62 4.03
N GLU A 185 20.39 -9.71 3.70
CA GLU A 185 20.53 -10.21 2.33
C GLU A 185 19.27 -10.96 1.85
N SER A 186 18.36 -11.32 2.76
CA SER A 186 17.21 -12.17 2.43
C SER A 186 16.33 -11.60 1.33
N VAL A 187 16.08 -10.27 1.34
CA VAL A 187 15.23 -9.64 0.32
C VAL A 187 15.95 -9.59 -1.03
N GLU A 188 17.20 -9.15 -1.06
CA GLU A 188 17.99 -9.08 -2.29
C GLU A 188 18.12 -10.46 -2.95
N LYS A 189 18.45 -11.48 -2.14
CA LYS A 189 18.54 -12.87 -2.58
C LYS A 189 17.23 -13.37 -3.19
N LEU A 190 16.12 -13.06 -2.55
CA LEU A 190 14.80 -13.42 -3.04
C LEU A 190 14.49 -12.72 -4.36
N LEU A 191 14.70 -11.40 -4.46
CA LEU A 191 14.39 -10.61 -5.65
C LEU A 191 15.20 -11.05 -6.87
N ARG A 192 16.46 -11.44 -6.70
CA ARG A 192 17.30 -11.99 -7.77
C ARG A 192 16.75 -13.27 -8.37
N CYS A 193 15.92 -14.02 -7.60
CA CYS A 193 15.26 -15.25 -8.05
C CYS A 193 13.86 -15.04 -8.61
N CYS A 194 13.41 -13.79 -8.77
CA CYS A 194 12.07 -13.41 -9.24
C CYS A 194 12.14 -12.60 -10.56
N PRO A 195 12.52 -13.22 -11.70
CA PRO A 195 12.86 -12.47 -12.93
C PRO A 195 11.66 -11.74 -13.57
N VAL A 196 10.43 -12.11 -13.25
CA VAL A 196 9.19 -11.54 -13.80
C VAL A 196 8.38 -10.76 -12.76
N LEU A 197 8.99 -10.42 -11.61
CA LEU A 197 8.32 -9.69 -10.56
C LEU A 197 8.01 -8.26 -11.02
N GLU A 198 6.72 -7.91 -11.02
CA GLU A 198 6.21 -6.60 -11.43
C GLU A 198 5.89 -5.71 -10.22
N ASP A 199 5.38 -6.30 -9.14
CA ASP A 199 4.91 -5.57 -7.96
C ASP A 199 5.59 -6.06 -6.67
N LEU A 200 6.20 -5.13 -5.93
CA LEU A 200 6.80 -5.39 -4.61
C LEU A 200 6.21 -4.45 -3.58
N VAL A 201 5.63 -5.01 -2.53
CA VAL A 201 5.07 -4.26 -1.40
C VAL A 201 5.71 -4.73 -0.10
N ILE A 202 6.30 -3.81 0.67
CA ILE A 202 6.93 -4.08 1.96
C ILE A 202 6.36 -3.11 2.99
N GLU A 203 5.61 -3.63 3.96
CA GLU A 203 4.87 -2.83 4.94
C GLU A 203 5.22 -3.24 6.37
N ASN A 204 5.65 -2.29 7.19
CA ASN A 204 5.89 -2.48 8.63
C ASN A 204 6.72 -3.72 8.99
N CYS A 205 7.70 -4.06 8.14
CA CYS A 205 8.57 -5.21 8.34
C CYS A 205 9.67 -4.90 9.35
N LYS A 206 10.17 -5.97 10.02
CA LYS A 206 11.24 -5.87 10.99
C LYS A 206 12.59 -6.17 10.35
N TRP A 207 13.47 -5.19 10.42
CA TRP A 207 14.82 -5.26 9.89
C TRP A 207 15.85 -5.52 11.00
N LEU A 208 16.97 -6.07 10.65
CA LEU A 208 18.15 -6.06 11.51
C LEU A 208 18.84 -4.70 11.40
N SER A 209 19.37 -4.19 12.52
CA SER A 209 20.10 -2.91 12.56
C SER A 209 21.30 -2.92 11.60
N GLY A 210 21.58 -1.77 10.96
CA GLY A 210 22.67 -1.61 10.01
C GLY A 210 22.49 -2.34 8.69
N CYS A 211 21.24 -2.58 8.25
CA CYS A 211 20.96 -3.30 7.01
C CYS A 211 20.85 -2.38 5.78
N CYS A 212 21.20 -2.94 4.62
CA CYS A 212 20.97 -2.34 3.32
C CYS A 212 19.86 -3.12 2.60
N LEU A 213 18.73 -2.48 2.37
CA LEU A 213 17.66 -3.04 1.53
C LEU A 213 18.01 -2.79 0.06
N SER A 214 18.51 -3.80 -0.61
CA SER A 214 18.79 -3.74 -2.05
C SER A 214 17.56 -4.23 -2.81
N VAL A 215 16.88 -3.33 -3.50
CA VAL A 215 15.72 -3.61 -4.37
C VAL A 215 16.23 -3.63 -5.81
N CYS A 216 16.30 -4.84 -6.38
CA CYS A 216 16.76 -5.06 -7.75
C CYS A 216 15.76 -5.88 -8.54
N GLY A 217 15.62 -5.58 -9.83
CA GLY A 217 14.72 -6.33 -10.71
C GLY A 217 14.46 -5.60 -12.02
N SER A 218 14.74 -6.27 -13.14
CA SER A 218 14.57 -5.67 -14.47
C SER A 218 13.09 -5.55 -14.90
N ALA A 219 12.20 -6.34 -14.30
CA ALA A 219 10.76 -6.34 -14.61
C ALA A 219 9.93 -5.55 -13.61
N LEU A 220 10.51 -5.06 -12.49
CA LEU A 220 9.79 -4.40 -11.42
C LEU A 220 9.25 -3.04 -11.86
N LYS A 221 7.92 -2.91 -11.84
CA LYS A 221 7.17 -1.71 -12.26
C LYS A 221 6.68 -0.90 -11.06
N ASN A 222 6.26 -1.58 -9.99
CA ASN A 222 5.67 -0.94 -8.83
C ASN A 222 6.42 -1.34 -7.56
N PHE A 223 6.94 -0.37 -6.84
CA PHE A 223 7.57 -0.58 -5.54
C PHE A 223 6.94 0.30 -4.49
N SER A 224 6.43 -0.33 -3.43
CA SER A 224 5.90 0.33 -2.24
C SER A 224 6.63 -0.14 -1.00
N LEU A 225 7.15 0.81 -0.23
CA LEU A 225 7.78 0.60 1.07
C LEU A 225 7.10 1.47 2.11
N ASP A 226 6.53 0.85 3.14
CA ASP A 226 6.03 1.53 4.33
C ASP A 226 6.70 0.94 5.58
N SER A 227 7.61 1.68 6.18
CA SER A 227 8.29 1.31 7.43
C SER A 227 7.99 2.28 8.58
N TYR A 228 6.84 2.93 8.53
CA TYR A 228 6.40 3.96 9.51
C TYR A 228 6.07 3.40 10.91
N SER A 229 6.72 2.32 11.33
CA SER A 229 6.50 1.74 12.65
C SER A 229 7.18 2.54 13.76
N TYR A 230 6.40 3.24 14.57
CA TYR A 230 6.86 3.98 15.74
C TYR A 230 7.48 3.12 16.86
N LEU A 231 7.48 1.80 16.73
CA LEU A 231 7.76 0.87 17.83
C LEU A 231 9.17 0.25 17.80
N ASP A 232 9.88 0.27 16.69
CA ASP A 232 11.25 -0.31 16.58
C ASP A 232 12.23 0.82 16.22
N THR A 233 12.87 1.38 17.25
CA THR A 233 13.49 2.69 17.16
C THR A 233 14.95 2.73 16.75
N ASP A 234 15.62 1.59 16.58
CA ASP A 234 17.09 1.56 16.48
C ASP A 234 17.62 0.98 15.17
N VAL A 235 16.78 0.92 14.12
CA VAL A 235 17.23 0.32 12.85
C VAL A 235 17.71 1.40 11.89
N GLU A 236 18.99 1.37 11.58
CA GLU A 236 19.61 2.11 10.49
C GLU A 236 19.38 1.32 9.20
N LEU A 237 18.50 1.81 8.33
CA LEU A 237 18.18 1.19 7.05
C LEU A 237 18.66 2.08 5.91
N THR A 238 19.55 1.56 5.07
CA THR A 238 19.90 2.15 3.78
C THR A 238 19.10 1.46 2.69
N ILE A 239 18.51 2.23 1.77
CA ILE A 239 17.72 1.69 0.65
C ILE A 239 18.47 1.94 -0.65
N LEU A 240 18.74 0.88 -1.39
CA LEU A 240 19.36 0.94 -2.73
C LEU A 240 18.35 0.42 -3.76
N ILE A 241 18.02 1.24 -4.77
CA ILE A 241 17.06 0.91 -5.83
C ILE A 241 17.82 0.76 -7.16
N ASP A 242 17.71 -0.42 -7.78
CA ASP A 242 18.27 -0.77 -9.09
C ASP A 242 17.20 -1.46 -9.95
N THR A 243 16.21 -0.68 -10.40
CA THR A 243 15.01 -1.15 -11.07
C THR A 243 14.68 -0.27 -12.28
N PRO A 244 15.29 -0.52 -13.45
CA PRO A 244 15.19 0.38 -14.60
C PRO A 244 13.78 0.49 -15.21
N ALA A 245 12.92 -0.51 -14.99
CA ALA A 245 11.53 -0.52 -15.49
C ALA A 245 10.52 0.11 -14.53
N LEU A 246 10.97 0.72 -13.41
CA LEU A 246 10.07 1.23 -12.38
C LEU A 246 9.18 2.35 -12.91
N GLU A 247 7.86 2.18 -12.78
CA GLU A 247 6.83 3.13 -13.20
C GLU A 247 6.23 3.88 -11.99
N THR A 248 6.10 3.18 -10.85
CA THR A 248 5.51 3.73 -9.62
C THR A 248 6.43 3.48 -8.42
N LEU A 249 6.71 4.55 -7.68
CA LEU A 249 7.49 4.52 -6.44
C LEU A 249 6.69 5.14 -5.30
N ASP A 250 6.38 4.36 -4.26
CA ASP A 250 5.77 4.85 -3.03
C ASP A 250 6.65 4.49 -1.84
N ILE A 251 7.25 5.49 -1.22
CA ILE A 251 8.13 5.31 -0.06
C ILE A 251 7.61 6.12 1.11
N ARG A 252 7.31 5.42 2.20
CA ARG A 252 7.03 5.99 3.51
C ARG A 252 7.99 5.40 4.54
N GLU A 253 8.98 6.19 4.97
CA GLU A 253 10.08 5.67 5.76
C GLU A 253 10.62 6.70 6.76
N LEU A 254 10.79 6.29 8.05
CA LEU A 254 11.23 7.17 9.14
C LEU A 254 12.63 6.88 9.68
N THR A 255 13.28 5.82 9.23
CA THR A 255 14.45 5.29 9.91
C THR A 255 15.69 5.17 9.04
N SER A 256 15.59 5.43 7.73
CA SER A 256 16.72 5.23 6.82
C SER A 256 17.81 6.28 7.00
N GLU A 257 19.06 5.85 6.82
CA GLU A 257 20.20 6.74 6.68
C GLU A 257 20.26 7.41 5.31
N GLY A 258 19.56 6.85 4.31
CA GLY A 258 19.45 7.40 2.96
C GLY A 258 18.80 6.46 1.97
N ILE A 259 18.31 7.06 0.89
CA ILE A 259 17.72 6.35 -0.24
C ILE A 259 18.56 6.66 -1.47
N PHE A 260 19.10 5.61 -2.08
CA PHE A 260 19.99 5.72 -3.22
C PHE A 260 19.41 5.00 -4.43
N ILE A 261 19.31 5.71 -5.53
CA ILE A 261 18.92 5.15 -6.82
C ILE A 261 20.19 5.06 -7.67
N LYS A 262 20.51 3.85 -8.15
CA LYS A 262 21.73 3.59 -8.89
C LYS A 262 21.79 4.37 -10.20
N GLU A 263 20.73 4.28 -11.00
CA GLU A 263 20.63 4.97 -12.29
C GLU A 263 19.35 5.81 -12.36
N ASN A 264 19.23 6.70 -13.34
CA ASN A 264 18.00 7.47 -13.51
C ASN A 264 16.84 6.55 -13.90
N LEU A 265 15.70 6.78 -13.25
CA LEU A 265 14.47 6.02 -13.52
C LEU A 265 13.67 6.71 -14.63
N PHE A 266 14.00 6.41 -15.88
CA PHE A 266 13.35 7.05 -17.05
C PHE A 266 11.91 6.59 -17.27
N SER A 267 11.53 5.41 -16.76
CA SER A 267 10.18 4.85 -16.88
C SER A 267 9.21 5.37 -15.83
N ILE A 268 9.73 6.07 -14.80
CA ILE A 268 8.91 6.49 -13.66
C ILE A 268 7.89 7.54 -14.05
N THR A 269 6.63 7.28 -13.72
CA THR A 269 5.51 8.20 -13.98
C THR A 269 4.92 8.76 -12.69
N THR A 270 4.95 7.99 -11.62
CA THR A 270 4.33 8.35 -10.33
C THR A 270 5.30 8.13 -9.18
N ALA A 271 5.46 9.12 -8.33
CA ALA A 271 6.22 9.00 -7.10
C ALA A 271 5.51 9.65 -5.92
N SER A 272 5.46 8.92 -4.80
CA SER A 272 5.00 9.40 -3.49
C SER A 272 6.13 9.23 -2.49
N ILE A 273 6.60 10.32 -1.90
CA ILE A 273 7.78 10.34 -1.05
C ILE A 273 7.42 10.95 0.31
N ASP A 274 7.45 10.09 1.33
CA ASP A 274 7.26 10.46 2.74
C ASP A 274 8.43 9.91 3.56
N VAL A 275 9.52 10.65 3.60
CA VAL A 275 10.75 10.22 4.25
C VAL A 275 11.21 11.23 5.28
N ALA A 276 11.62 10.74 6.45
CA ALA A 276 12.17 11.56 7.50
C ALA A 276 13.33 10.86 8.20
N GLN A 277 14.36 11.62 8.52
CA GLN A 277 15.41 11.15 9.39
C GLN A 277 14.88 11.03 10.82
N LYS A 278 15.05 9.88 11.44
CA LYS A 278 14.80 9.71 12.85
C LYS A 278 15.86 10.46 13.64
N VAL A 279 15.41 11.45 14.42
CA VAL A 279 16.29 12.30 15.21
C VAL A 279 15.90 12.19 16.66
N GLU A 280 16.69 11.51 17.47
CA GLU A 280 16.37 11.33 18.89
C GLU A 280 16.46 12.62 19.72
N ARG A 281 17.17 13.65 19.32
CA ARG A 281 17.30 14.96 20.02
C ARG A 281 18.10 16.02 19.23
N SER A 282 18.43 15.84 17.98
CA SER A 282 19.22 16.78 17.19
C SER A 282 18.51 17.20 15.90
N VAL A 283 18.93 18.31 15.34
CA VAL A 283 18.43 18.81 14.04
C VAL A 283 18.74 17.78 12.95
N PRO A 284 17.84 17.53 11.99
CA PRO A 284 18.11 16.66 10.85
C PRO A 284 19.43 17.04 10.16
N SER A 285 20.18 16.05 9.69
CA SER A 285 21.47 16.31 9.08
C SER A 285 21.31 16.80 7.64
N SER A 286 22.21 17.69 7.21
CA SER A 286 22.27 18.13 5.80
C SER A 286 22.53 16.94 4.86
N VAL A 287 23.29 15.95 5.30
CA VAL A 287 23.58 14.72 4.53
C VAL A 287 22.29 13.97 4.18
N TYR A 288 21.35 13.88 5.11
CA TYR A 288 20.04 13.28 4.84
C TYR A 288 19.20 14.10 3.84
N GLY A 289 19.17 15.41 4.03
CA GLY A 289 18.52 16.34 3.09
C GLY A 289 19.10 16.23 1.68
N ASP A 290 20.44 16.17 1.57
CA ASP A 290 21.14 16.01 0.30
C ASP A 290 20.83 14.65 -0.37
N SER A 291 20.68 13.58 0.41
CA SER A 291 20.24 12.28 -0.08
C SER A 291 18.83 12.35 -0.68
N VAL A 292 17.90 13.03 -0.02
CA VAL A 292 16.53 13.22 -0.53
C VAL A 292 16.53 14.07 -1.81
N PHE A 293 17.35 15.11 -1.91
CA PHE A 293 17.54 15.84 -3.17
C PHE A 293 18.14 14.95 -4.27
N GLY A 294 19.08 14.08 -3.92
CA GLY A 294 19.63 13.07 -4.84
C GLY A 294 18.54 12.15 -5.40
N LEU A 295 17.62 11.70 -4.55
CA LEU A 295 16.45 10.93 -4.95
C LEU A 295 15.58 11.72 -5.94
N LEU A 296 15.22 12.97 -5.63
CA LEU A 296 14.39 13.82 -6.50
C LEU A 296 15.04 14.06 -7.87
N LYS A 297 16.37 14.22 -7.93
CA LYS A 297 17.09 14.36 -9.21
C LYS A 297 16.96 13.09 -10.07
N LYS A 298 16.96 11.90 -9.47
CA LYS A 298 16.83 10.62 -10.18
C LYS A 298 15.41 10.34 -10.72
N ILE A 299 14.39 10.95 -10.09
CA ILE A 299 12.98 10.80 -10.49
C ILE A 299 12.43 12.05 -11.18
N SER A 300 13.28 12.91 -11.76
CA SER A 300 12.87 14.19 -12.35
C SER A 300 11.89 14.09 -13.54
N HIS A 301 11.69 12.90 -14.10
CA HIS A 301 10.77 12.60 -15.21
C HIS A 301 9.35 12.21 -14.77
N VAL A 302 9.04 12.27 -13.46
CA VAL A 302 7.68 11.94 -12.98
C VAL A 302 6.63 12.88 -13.54
N LYS A 303 5.43 12.33 -13.78
CA LYS A 303 4.23 13.09 -14.15
C LYS A 303 3.37 13.44 -12.94
N TYR A 304 3.39 12.58 -11.94
CA TYR A 304 2.62 12.72 -10.71
C TYR A 304 3.58 12.60 -9.51
N LEU A 305 3.71 13.68 -8.75
CA LEU A 305 4.60 13.73 -7.58
C LEU A 305 3.83 14.11 -6.32
N THR A 306 3.93 13.27 -5.30
CA THR A 306 3.46 13.58 -3.94
C THR A 306 4.66 13.73 -3.02
N LEU A 307 4.77 14.87 -2.35
CA LEU A 307 5.75 15.13 -1.32
C LEU A 307 5.05 15.37 0.02
N CYS A 308 5.39 14.52 0.99
CA CYS A 308 4.82 14.66 2.33
C CYS A 308 5.62 15.63 3.20
N GLN A 309 5.01 16.03 4.29
CA GLN A 309 5.55 16.96 5.29
C GLN A 309 6.95 16.58 5.74
N SER A 310 7.17 15.30 6.05
CA SER A 310 8.46 14.79 6.54
C SER A 310 9.58 15.02 5.53
N THR A 311 9.27 14.76 4.24
CA THR A 311 10.20 14.97 3.12
C THR A 311 10.53 16.45 2.93
N LEU A 312 9.51 17.31 2.98
CA LEU A 312 9.71 18.76 2.89
C LEU A 312 10.55 19.28 4.07
N GLY A 313 10.34 18.71 5.25
CA GLY A 313 11.17 18.96 6.43
C GLY A 313 12.63 18.57 6.19
N ALA A 314 12.88 17.36 5.71
CA ALA A 314 14.23 16.89 5.40
C ALA A 314 14.93 17.78 4.35
N LEU A 315 14.23 18.14 3.28
CA LEU A 315 14.74 19.01 2.23
C LEU A 315 15.12 20.41 2.74
N SER A 316 14.45 20.93 3.77
CA SER A 316 14.76 22.25 4.34
C SER A 316 16.12 22.32 5.04
N TYR A 317 16.75 21.17 5.34
CA TYR A 317 18.10 21.08 5.93
C TYR A 317 19.20 20.72 4.93
N ALA A 318 18.85 20.54 3.65
CA ALA A 318 19.86 20.24 2.63
C ALA A 318 20.84 21.41 2.43
N SER A 319 22.06 21.08 2.03
CA SER A 319 23.10 22.08 1.78
C SER A 319 22.92 22.82 0.46
N ASP A 320 22.29 22.17 -0.54
CA ASP A 320 21.95 22.74 -1.85
C ASP A 320 20.45 22.67 -2.08
N PHE A 321 19.80 23.84 -2.22
CA PHE A 321 18.35 23.95 -2.46
C PHE A 321 17.97 23.98 -3.94
N SER A 322 18.82 23.49 -4.84
CA SER A 322 18.55 23.48 -6.27
C SER A 322 17.70 22.27 -6.65
N PHE A 323 16.38 22.46 -6.71
CA PHE A 323 15.48 21.45 -7.23
C PHE A 323 15.80 21.10 -8.69
N PRO A 324 15.72 19.82 -9.08
CA PRO A 324 15.81 19.45 -10.49
C PRO A 324 14.59 20.03 -11.23
N THR A 325 14.75 20.32 -12.52
CA THR A 325 13.61 20.73 -13.32
C THR A 325 12.76 19.52 -13.67
N PHE A 326 11.51 19.53 -13.23
CA PHE A 326 10.50 18.50 -13.52
C PHE A 326 9.74 18.87 -14.79
N HIS A 327 10.33 18.56 -15.96
CA HIS A 327 9.74 18.93 -17.25
C HIS A 327 8.42 18.20 -17.55
N ASP A 328 8.24 16.99 -17.04
CA ASP A 328 7.09 16.15 -17.33
C ASP A 328 6.02 16.21 -16.24
N LEU A 329 6.24 16.99 -15.17
CA LEU A 329 5.34 17.05 -14.01
C LEU A 329 4.05 17.77 -14.35
N ASN A 330 2.95 17.02 -14.34
CA ASN A 330 1.60 17.51 -14.58
C ASN A 330 0.83 17.78 -13.28
N GLN A 331 1.02 16.94 -12.28
CA GLN A 331 0.35 17.07 -10.99
C GLN A 331 1.34 17.01 -9.84
N LEU A 332 1.25 17.97 -8.96
CA LEU A 332 2.00 18.05 -7.72
C LEU A 332 1.03 18.03 -6.54
N GLU A 333 1.26 17.08 -5.62
CA GLU A 333 0.54 17.00 -4.37
C GLU A 333 1.49 17.26 -3.21
N LEU A 334 1.14 18.23 -2.37
CA LEU A 334 1.96 18.64 -1.22
C LEU A 334 1.19 18.49 0.07
N ILE A 335 1.61 17.53 0.89
CA ILE A 335 1.12 17.37 2.26
C ILE A 335 1.99 18.26 3.14
N VAL A 336 1.49 19.43 3.49
CA VAL A 336 2.23 20.45 4.24
C VAL A 336 1.67 20.63 5.64
N ASP A 337 2.57 20.85 6.57
CA ASP A 337 2.22 21.31 7.91
C ASP A 337 2.75 22.73 8.19
N ALA A 338 2.51 23.20 9.40
CA ALA A 338 2.91 24.54 9.81
C ALA A 338 4.43 24.80 9.85
N TRP A 339 5.29 23.75 9.66
CA TRP A 339 6.71 23.85 9.98
C TRP A 339 7.64 24.06 8.79
N SER A 340 7.45 23.37 7.68
CA SER A 340 8.55 23.23 6.71
C SER A 340 8.20 23.38 5.24
N GLY A 341 6.99 23.03 4.82
CA GLY A 341 6.68 22.92 3.39
C GLY A 341 6.58 24.25 2.64
N TRP A 342 6.20 25.31 3.33
CA TRP A 342 5.83 26.57 2.69
C TRP A 342 7.01 27.39 2.19
N THR A 343 8.15 27.31 2.86
CA THR A 343 9.38 28.00 2.42
C THR A 343 9.94 27.43 1.13
N LEU A 344 9.71 26.14 0.86
CA LEU A 344 10.18 25.46 -0.34
C LEU A 344 9.20 25.57 -1.52
N LEU A 345 7.91 25.89 -1.25
CA LEU A 345 6.88 25.96 -2.28
C LEU A 345 7.25 26.84 -3.48
N PRO A 346 7.80 28.05 -3.33
CA PRO A 346 8.23 28.86 -4.46
C PRO A 346 9.27 28.17 -5.35
N SER A 347 10.26 27.53 -4.72
CA SER A 347 11.34 26.82 -5.42
C SER A 347 10.82 25.58 -6.15
N ILE A 348 9.90 24.83 -5.54
CA ILE A 348 9.25 23.67 -6.15
C ILE A 348 8.41 24.10 -7.35
N LEU A 349 7.57 25.12 -7.22
CA LEU A 349 6.77 25.64 -8.34
C LEU A 349 7.66 26.21 -9.46
N GLY A 350 8.79 26.83 -9.10
CA GLY A 350 9.77 27.33 -10.06
C GLY A 350 10.46 26.22 -10.85
N SER A 351 10.57 25.03 -10.26
CA SER A 351 11.19 23.86 -10.90
C SER A 351 10.20 23.01 -11.73
N ALA A 352 8.90 23.33 -11.73
CA ALA A 352 7.85 22.59 -12.41
C ALA A 352 7.13 23.44 -13.47
N PRO A 353 7.78 23.78 -14.61
CA PRO A 353 7.27 24.75 -15.59
C PRO A 353 5.98 24.29 -16.28
N ASN A 354 5.72 23.00 -16.37
CA ASN A 354 4.57 22.43 -17.06
C ASN A 354 3.46 21.94 -16.11
N LEU A 355 3.50 22.33 -14.84
CA LEU A 355 2.52 21.92 -13.83
C LEU A 355 1.11 22.40 -14.19
N GLU A 356 0.16 21.47 -14.29
CA GLU A 356 -1.26 21.75 -14.59
C GLU A 356 -2.16 21.69 -13.35
N THR A 357 -1.84 20.82 -12.38
CA THR A 357 -2.65 20.61 -11.19
C THR A 357 -1.80 20.68 -9.93
N LEU A 358 -2.25 21.47 -8.96
CA LEU A 358 -1.64 21.59 -7.64
C LEU A 358 -2.66 21.19 -6.57
N VAL A 359 -2.31 20.21 -5.74
CA VAL A 359 -3.20 19.68 -4.70
C VAL A 359 -2.54 19.80 -3.33
N PHE A 360 -3.30 20.30 -2.38
CA PHE A 360 -2.97 20.28 -0.96
C PHE A 360 -4.01 19.40 -0.24
N PRO A 361 -3.76 18.10 -0.07
CA PRO A 361 -4.74 17.15 0.49
C PRO A 361 -4.94 17.35 1.98
N GLN A 362 -3.97 17.95 2.65
CA GLN A 362 -4.07 18.28 4.06
C GLN A 362 -3.30 19.55 4.36
N PHE A 363 -4.03 20.55 4.87
CA PHE A 363 -3.47 21.70 5.56
C PHE A 363 -3.58 21.39 7.05
N SER A 364 -2.48 21.11 7.72
CA SER A 364 -2.50 20.83 9.16
C SER A 364 -1.75 21.91 9.92
N SER A 365 -2.46 22.59 10.81
CA SER A 365 -1.87 23.49 11.79
C SER A 365 -2.13 22.99 13.23
N GLN A 366 -1.91 21.70 13.49
CA GLN A 366 -2.18 21.13 14.83
C GLN A 366 -1.27 21.66 15.95
N SER A 367 -0.23 22.45 15.66
CA SER A 367 0.59 23.01 16.72
C SER A 367 0.24 24.47 16.99
N GLN A 368 -0.32 24.75 18.18
CA GLN A 368 -0.59 26.11 18.68
C GLN A 368 0.69 26.93 18.92
N PHE A 369 1.88 26.37 18.74
CA PHE A 369 3.16 26.95 19.16
C PHE A 369 3.99 27.54 18.03
N PHE A 370 3.68 27.26 16.76
CA PHE A 370 4.51 27.71 15.65
C PHE A 370 3.69 28.46 14.60
N ARG A 371 4.17 29.64 14.23
CA ARG A 371 3.55 30.45 13.21
C ARG A 371 4.15 30.08 11.86
N PHE A 372 3.32 29.56 11.00
CA PHE A 372 3.58 29.48 9.58
C PHE A 372 3.83 30.91 9.04
N SER A 373 4.81 31.08 8.15
CA SER A 373 5.07 32.35 7.49
C SER A 373 5.21 32.13 6.00
N TRP A 374 4.12 32.41 5.28
CA TRP A 374 4.16 32.44 3.83
C TRP A 374 4.74 33.76 3.35
N SER A 375 5.79 33.68 2.51
CA SER A 375 6.36 34.82 1.81
C SER A 375 6.26 34.61 0.29
N PRO A 376 5.69 35.54 -0.46
CA PRO A 376 5.62 35.43 -1.92
C PRO A 376 7.04 35.46 -2.49
N PRO A 377 7.33 34.68 -3.56
CA PRO A 377 8.62 34.71 -4.21
C PRO A 377 8.84 36.03 -4.98
N ASP A 378 10.10 36.41 -5.19
CA ASP A 378 10.48 37.59 -5.97
C ASP A 378 10.05 37.47 -7.43
N ARG A 379 10.10 36.27 -7.99
CA ARG A 379 9.63 35.96 -9.34
C ARG A 379 8.41 35.02 -9.28
N VAL A 380 7.41 35.34 -10.11
CA VAL A 380 6.24 34.48 -10.27
C VAL A 380 6.66 33.22 -11.01
N PRO A 381 6.43 32.00 -10.48
CA PRO A 381 6.69 30.76 -11.19
C PRO A 381 5.99 30.71 -12.55
N ASP A 382 6.69 30.21 -13.57
CA ASP A 382 6.19 30.19 -14.95
C ASP A 382 4.91 29.40 -15.11
N CYS A 383 4.78 28.28 -14.36
CA CYS A 383 3.59 27.44 -14.38
C CYS A 383 2.31 28.21 -14.00
N LEU A 384 2.36 29.13 -13.03
CA LEU A 384 1.20 29.94 -12.63
C LEU A 384 0.70 30.85 -13.77
N SER A 385 1.62 31.31 -14.61
CA SER A 385 1.30 32.21 -15.70
C SER A 385 0.81 31.50 -16.96
N SER A 386 1.19 30.25 -17.18
CA SER A 386 1.09 29.60 -18.48
C SER A 386 0.44 28.23 -18.50
N LYS A 387 0.41 27.49 -17.39
CA LYS A 387 0.06 26.05 -17.39
C LYS A 387 -0.92 25.62 -16.29
N LEU A 388 -0.87 26.22 -15.10
CA LEU A 388 -1.62 25.76 -13.94
C LEU A 388 -3.11 26.06 -14.10
N LYS A 389 -3.90 24.99 -14.31
CA LYS A 389 -5.34 25.02 -14.58
C LYS A 389 -6.19 24.77 -13.34
N SER A 390 -5.70 23.91 -12.45
CA SER A 390 -6.47 23.45 -11.29
C SER A 390 -5.67 23.54 -10.00
N ILE A 391 -6.33 24.03 -8.95
CA ILE A 391 -5.81 24.03 -7.58
C ILE A 391 -6.87 23.45 -6.65
N GLU A 392 -6.50 22.49 -5.83
CA GLU A 392 -7.37 21.88 -4.82
C GLU A 392 -6.72 22.03 -3.43
N ILE A 393 -7.48 22.57 -2.49
CA ILE A 393 -7.06 22.80 -1.10
C ILE A 393 -8.08 22.12 -0.19
N LYS A 394 -7.67 21.05 0.51
CA LYS A 394 -8.50 20.35 1.51
C LYS A 394 -8.14 20.81 2.92
N ASN A 395 -9.10 20.69 3.83
CA ASN A 395 -8.92 21.03 5.24
C ASN A 395 -8.39 22.46 5.48
N PHE A 396 -8.91 23.45 4.76
CA PHE A 396 -8.54 24.85 4.93
C PHE A 396 -8.89 25.34 6.34
N GLN A 397 -7.91 25.91 7.06
CA GLN A 397 -8.05 26.33 8.46
C GLN A 397 -8.41 27.82 8.63
N GLY A 398 -8.30 28.61 7.57
CA GLY A 398 -8.62 30.04 7.56
C GLY A 398 -7.59 30.92 8.30
N ILE A 399 -6.36 30.46 8.42
CA ILE A 399 -5.27 31.29 8.99
C ILE A 399 -4.76 32.32 7.97
N ASN A 400 -4.10 33.39 8.45
CA ASN A 400 -3.71 34.52 7.59
C ASN A 400 -2.77 34.12 6.45
N ASP A 401 -1.87 33.18 6.69
CA ASP A 401 -0.90 32.74 5.68
C ASP A 401 -1.56 31.91 4.58
N GLU A 402 -2.54 31.09 4.91
CA GLU A 402 -3.36 30.37 3.92
C GLU A 402 -4.13 31.36 3.03
N PHE A 403 -4.75 32.38 3.63
CA PHE A 403 -5.38 33.45 2.86
C PHE A 403 -4.38 34.18 1.97
N SER A 404 -3.16 34.41 2.48
CA SER A 404 -2.11 35.10 1.72
C SER A 404 -1.65 34.26 0.52
N LEU A 405 -1.50 32.95 0.71
CA LEU A 405 -1.19 31.99 -0.36
C LEU A 405 -2.33 31.94 -1.39
N VAL A 406 -3.58 31.72 -0.97
CA VAL A 406 -4.74 31.67 -1.88
C VAL A 406 -4.84 32.96 -2.68
N LYS A 407 -4.68 34.14 -2.03
CA LYS A 407 -4.66 35.42 -2.67
C LYS A 407 -3.54 35.53 -3.72
N TYR A 408 -2.34 35.05 -3.40
CA TYR A 408 -1.21 35.04 -4.32
C TYR A 408 -1.49 34.15 -5.55
N LEU A 409 -1.96 32.91 -5.33
CA LEU A 409 -2.27 31.97 -6.41
C LEU A 409 -3.37 32.49 -7.33
N LEU A 410 -4.46 33.05 -6.79
CA LEU A 410 -5.52 33.68 -7.59
C LEU A 410 -5.05 34.91 -8.36
N LYS A 411 -4.16 35.73 -7.78
CA LYS A 411 -3.62 36.93 -8.40
C LYS A 411 -2.70 36.65 -9.58
N HIS A 412 -1.96 35.52 -9.53
CA HIS A 412 -0.92 35.20 -10.53
C HIS A 412 -1.31 34.02 -11.45
N GLY A 413 -2.32 33.22 -11.11
CA GLY A 413 -2.84 32.12 -11.94
C GLY A 413 -3.63 32.62 -13.15
N ARG A 414 -2.91 32.97 -14.25
CA ARG A 414 -3.53 33.60 -15.44
C ARG A 414 -4.38 32.65 -16.27
N VAL A 415 -4.04 31.35 -16.25
CA VAL A 415 -4.75 30.29 -16.99
C VAL A 415 -5.56 29.37 -16.08
N LEU A 416 -5.70 29.77 -14.81
CA LEU A 416 -6.43 29.00 -13.83
C LEU A 416 -7.92 28.89 -14.20
N GLU A 417 -8.43 27.67 -14.29
CA GLU A 417 -9.81 27.35 -14.64
C GLU A 417 -10.63 27.02 -13.38
N MET A 418 -10.00 26.38 -12.40
CA MET A 418 -10.68 25.92 -11.19
C MET A 418 -9.80 26.08 -9.95
N MET A 419 -10.40 26.57 -8.87
CA MET A 419 -9.84 26.47 -7.53
C MET A 419 -10.93 25.96 -6.58
N SER A 420 -10.67 24.82 -5.93
CA SER A 420 -11.53 24.24 -4.91
C SER A 420 -10.88 24.38 -3.54
N ILE A 421 -11.64 24.87 -2.56
CA ILE A 421 -11.17 25.05 -1.17
C ILE A 421 -12.21 24.43 -0.23
N ASP A 422 -11.85 23.37 0.43
CA ASP A 422 -12.71 22.71 1.42
C ASP A 422 -12.66 23.46 2.76
N CYS A 423 -13.74 24.16 3.05
CA CYS A 423 -13.94 24.92 4.28
C CYS A 423 -14.79 24.18 5.33
N SER A 424 -15.12 22.91 5.13
CA SER A 424 -16.10 22.14 5.91
C SER A 424 -15.77 22.02 7.43
N LEU A 425 -14.51 22.22 7.80
CA LEU A 425 -14.05 22.16 9.20
C LEU A 425 -14.16 23.49 9.96
N LEU A 426 -14.63 24.57 9.32
CA LEU A 426 -14.61 25.89 9.91
C LEU A 426 -15.93 26.27 10.58
N ALA A 427 -15.84 26.82 11.79
CA ALA A 427 -17.01 27.22 12.56
C ALA A 427 -17.75 28.46 11.99
N ASP A 428 -17.10 29.31 11.18
CA ASP A 428 -17.64 30.56 10.61
C ASP A 428 -17.46 30.57 9.09
N ASP A 429 -17.93 29.51 8.43
CA ASP A 429 -17.76 29.21 7.00
C ASP A 429 -18.22 30.38 6.11
N ALA A 430 -19.41 30.95 6.36
CA ALA A 430 -19.97 32.03 5.54
C ALA A 430 -19.10 33.30 5.49
N LYS A 431 -18.41 33.64 6.56
CA LYS A 431 -17.53 34.82 6.64
C LYS A 431 -16.23 34.60 5.89
N ILE A 432 -15.70 33.38 6.00
CA ILE A 432 -14.49 32.96 5.29
C ILE A 432 -14.74 32.90 3.79
N GLN A 433 -15.82 32.25 3.37
CA GLN A 433 -16.25 32.20 1.95
C GLN A 433 -16.40 33.61 1.37
N LYS A 434 -17.08 34.52 2.11
CA LYS A 434 -17.23 35.93 1.69
C LYS A 434 -15.88 36.64 1.53
N LYS A 435 -14.87 36.30 2.35
CA LYS A 435 -13.51 36.83 2.25
C LYS A 435 -12.80 36.29 1.00
N LEU A 436 -12.89 34.97 0.75
CA LEU A 436 -12.28 34.33 -0.41
C LEU A 436 -12.86 34.82 -1.73
N TYR A 437 -14.19 34.99 -1.82
CA TYR A 437 -14.85 35.51 -3.03
C TYR A 437 -14.41 36.93 -3.40
N LYS A 438 -13.92 37.74 -2.46
CA LYS A 438 -13.44 39.11 -2.70
C LYS A 438 -12.05 39.16 -3.32
N PHE A 439 -11.31 38.05 -3.36
CA PHE A 439 -9.95 38.05 -3.90
C PHE A 439 -9.99 38.26 -5.42
N ARG A 440 -9.10 39.16 -5.91
CA ARG A 440 -8.93 39.40 -7.33
C ARG A 440 -8.35 38.17 -8.01
N ARG A 441 -8.96 37.79 -9.12
CA ARG A 441 -8.53 36.65 -9.96
C ARG A 441 -7.86 37.21 -11.22
N ALA A 442 -6.71 36.64 -11.60
CA ALA A 442 -6.04 36.99 -12.86
C ALA A 442 -6.73 36.37 -14.07
N SER A 443 -7.26 35.15 -13.88
CA SER A 443 -8.04 34.43 -14.89
C SER A 443 -9.53 34.76 -14.74
N SER A 444 -10.15 35.23 -15.84
CA SER A 444 -11.60 35.50 -15.93
C SER A 444 -12.43 34.22 -15.96
N THR A 445 -11.85 33.07 -16.34
CA THR A 445 -12.50 31.78 -16.44
C THR A 445 -12.46 30.99 -15.12
N CYS A 446 -11.65 31.46 -14.15
CA CYS A 446 -11.47 30.76 -12.89
C CYS A 446 -12.76 30.64 -12.08
N LYS A 447 -13.22 29.40 -11.88
CA LYS A 447 -14.33 29.07 -10.97
C LYS A 447 -13.77 28.75 -9.58
N LEU A 448 -14.35 29.37 -8.56
CA LEU A 448 -14.00 29.11 -7.16
C LEU A 448 -15.13 28.29 -6.52
N PHE A 449 -14.77 27.11 -6.02
CA PHE A 449 -15.64 26.21 -5.27
C PHE A 449 -15.21 26.22 -3.80
N LEU A 450 -16.17 26.45 -2.89
CA LEU A 450 -15.93 26.58 -1.46
C LEU A 450 -16.85 25.64 -0.69
#